data_9615e5e1ac0d78e358da6c5efd53fdf4
#
_entry.id   9615e5e1ac0d78e358da6c5efd53fdf4
#
_cell.length_a   1.000
_cell.length_b   1.000
_cell.length_c   1.000
_cell.angle_alpha   90.00
_cell.angle_beta   90.00
_cell.angle_gamma   90.00
#
_symmetry.space_group_name_H-M   'P 1'
#
loop_
_entity.id
_entity.type
_entity.pdbx_description
1 polymer ?
#
loop_
_entity_poly.entity_id
_entity_poly.type
_entity_poly.pdbx_seq_one_letter_code
_entity_poly.pdbx_strand_id
1 'polypeptide(L)'
;MKPLVINLAPTGMVPTREDTPYVPITPEEIANDVCRCIPLGVSMVHLHARDENGYPTYRKEVYARIIEGIRNVDSEIIIVVSTSGRNIPEYEKRSEVLGLEGDYRPDMASLTLSSLNFAKTASTNSPAMIESLAERMLERGILPEFEVFDLGMVNYAHYLINKKNIRPPYYFNILLGNVATAQAKLLHLGLIMSELPTGSICSVGGIGNSQVIANSLGISVADGVRTGLEDNIWMNDDRAVLSTNYDLVERVTRLAKELNRPIATPEQVRSMLKLSICRQKLHCLK
;
A
#
# COMPACT_ATOMS: atom_id res chain seq x y z
N MET A 1 18.88 -0.99 -14.62
CA MET A 1 17.52 -0.53 -14.22
C MET A 1 17.56 -0.02 -12.77
N LYS A 2 16.66 0.92 -12.38
CA LYS A 2 16.53 1.30 -10.97
C LYS A 2 16.03 0.11 -10.15
N PRO A 3 16.44 -0.04 -8.86
CA PRO A 3 15.89 -1.06 -7.99
C PRO A 3 14.38 -1.00 -7.88
N LEU A 4 13.71 -2.17 -7.82
CA LEU A 4 12.28 -2.32 -7.77
C LEU A 4 11.77 -2.23 -6.32
N VAL A 5 10.86 -1.32 -6.03
CA VAL A 5 10.13 -1.29 -4.76
C VAL A 5 9.06 -2.39 -4.76
N ILE A 6 9.00 -3.21 -3.70
CA ILE A 6 7.92 -4.17 -3.47
C ILE A 6 7.09 -3.68 -2.29
N ASN A 7 5.85 -3.23 -2.58
CA ASN A 7 4.84 -2.84 -1.60
C ASN A 7 3.88 -4.03 -1.39
N LEU A 8 3.93 -4.67 -0.24
CA LEU A 8 3.06 -5.79 0.12
C LEU A 8 1.77 -5.28 0.77
N ALA A 9 0.62 -5.71 0.26
CA ALA A 9 -0.72 -5.48 0.82
C ALA A 9 -1.31 -6.81 1.32
N PRO A 10 -1.02 -7.23 2.57
CA PRO A 10 -1.22 -8.62 3.00
C PRO A 10 -2.67 -9.00 3.27
N THR A 11 -3.52 -8.06 3.71
CA THR A 11 -4.81 -8.38 4.33
C THR A 11 -6.00 -7.71 3.65
N GLY A 12 -5.95 -6.38 3.52
CA GLY A 12 -7.07 -5.58 3.00
C GLY A 12 -8.32 -5.58 3.88
N MET A 13 -9.42 -5.06 3.30
CA MET A 13 -10.73 -4.99 3.97
C MET A 13 -11.72 -6.06 3.48
N VAL A 14 -11.44 -6.74 2.37
CA VAL A 14 -12.42 -7.58 1.66
C VAL A 14 -12.19 -9.07 1.91
N PRO A 15 -11.00 -9.66 1.69
CA PRO A 15 -10.81 -11.09 1.82
C PRO A 15 -11.12 -11.58 3.24
N THR A 16 -11.87 -12.68 3.32
CA THR A 16 -12.21 -13.38 4.56
C THR A 16 -11.58 -14.77 4.58
N ARG A 17 -11.62 -15.45 5.73
CA ARG A 17 -11.18 -16.86 5.82
C ARG A 17 -12.05 -17.82 5.04
N GLU A 18 -13.28 -17.42 4.71
CA GLU A 18 -14.16 -18.18 3.83
C GLU A 18 -13.72 -18.07 2.37
N ASP A 19 -13.18 -16.90 1.95
CA ASP A 19 -12.65 -16.68 0.62
C ASP A 19 -11.29 -17.40 0.42
N THR A 20 -10.42 -17.34 1.45
CA THR A 20 -9.11 -18.00 1.47
C THR A 20 -8.63 -18.23 2.91
N PRO A 21 -8.16 -19.45 3.25
CA PRO A 21 -7.60 -19.74 4.57
C PRO A 21 -6.26 -19.01 4.81
N TYR A 22 -5.65 -18.45 3.77
CA TYR A 22 -4.32 -17.85 3.81
C TYR A 22 -4.32 -16.36 4.16
N VAL A 23 -5.48 -15.69 4.21
CA VAL A 23 -5.52 -14.27 4.57
C VAL A 23 -5.19 -14.10 6.06
N PRO A 24 -4.15 -13.32 6.41
CA PRO A 24 -3.82 -13.05 7.80
C PRO A 24 -4.82 -12.03 8.36
N ILE A 25 -5.38 -12.30 9.55
CA ILE A 25 -6.44 -11.50 10.17
C ILE A 25 -5.97 -10.86 11.48
N THR A 26 -5.39 -11.66 12.41
CA THR A 26 -4.94 -11.10 13.68
C THR A 26 -3.67 -10.27 13.52
N PRO A 27 -3.37 -9.35 14.44
CA PRO A 27 -2.12 -8.59 14.40
C PRO A 27 -0.88 -9.46 14.28
N GLU A 28 -0.86 -10.57 15.00
CA GLU A 28 0.24 -11.52 15.00
C GLU A 28 0.37 -12.27 13.67
N GLU A 29 -0.75 -12.69 13.08
CA GLU A 29 -0.76 -13.32 11.75
C GLU A 29 -0.28 -12.36 10.68
N ILE A 30 -0.77 -11.10 10.70
CA ILE A 30 -0.36 -10.08 9.73
C ILE A 30 1.15 -9.80 9.85
N ALA A 31 1.64 -9.58 11.08
CA ALA A 31 3.06 -9.33 11.30
C ALA A 31 3.92 -10.53 10.86
N ASN A 32 3.55 -11.75 11.25
CA ASN A 32 4.29 -12.96 10.89
C ASN A 32 4.31 -13.19 9.37
N ASP A 33 3.20 -12.97 8.69
CA ASP A 33 3.10 -13.16 7.24
C ASP A 33 3.96 -12.13 6.49
N VAL A 34 3.93 -10.86 6.92
CA VAL A 34 4.84 -9.82 6.40
C VAL A 34 6.31 -10.21 6.65
N CYS A 35 6.67 -10.63 7.87
CA CYS A 35 8.03 -11.01 8.21
C CYS A 35 8.55 -12.17 7.37
N ARG A 36 7.70 -13.13 7.00
CA ARG A 36 8.06 -14.21 6.06
C ARG A 36 8.36 -13.72 4.64
N CYS A 37 7.77 -12.58 4.24
CA CYS A 37 7.96 -11.99 2.92
C CYS A 37 9.18 -11.04 2.83
N ILE A 38 9.68 -10.53 3.97
CA ILE A 38 10.87 -9.63 4.00
C ILE A 38 12.09 -10.23 3.28
N PRO A 39 12.48 -11.50 3.51
CA PRO A 39 13.63 -12.11 2.82
C PRO A 39 13.46 -12.20 1.29
N LEU A 40 12.24 -12.10 0.78
CA LEU A 40 11.96 -12.06 -0.65
C LEU A 40 12.12 -10.64 -1.25
N GLY A 41 12.41 -9.63 -0.42
CA GLY A 41 12.67 -8.26 -0.85
C GLY A 41 11.50 -7.28 -0.64
N VAL A 42 10.52 -7.62 0.20
CA VAL A 42 9.51 -6.64 0.60
C VAL A 42 10.19 -5.49 1.33
N SER A 43 10.01 -4.28 0.82
CA SER A 43 10.60 -3.05 1.40
C SER A 43 9.56 -2.08 1.97
N MET A 44 8.29 -2.30 1.62
CA MET A 44 7.16 -1.48 2.05
C MET A 44 5.94 -2.39 2.29
N VAL A 45 5.10 -2.05 3.27
CA VAL A 45 3.87 -2.79 3.57
C VAL A 45 2.69 -1.85 3.72
N HIS A 46 1.58 -2.16 3.04
CA HIS A 46 0.31 -1.47 3.14
C HIS A 46 -0.61 -2.24 4.08
N LEU A 47 -0.88 -1.69 5.25
CA LEU A 47 -1.54 -2.39 6.35
C LEU A 47 -3.02 -2.01 6.49
N HIS A 48 -3.85 -3.02 6.62
CA HIS A 48 -5.20 -2.94 7.15
C HIS A 48 -5.27 -3.73 8.46
N ALA A 49 -6.00 -3.20 9.44
CA ALA A 49 -6.26 -3.89 10.69
C ALA A 49 -7.65 -4.54 10.69
N ARG A 50 -7.77 -5.66 11.39
CA ARG A 50 -9.02 -6.39 11.63
C ARG A 50 -9.26 -6.54 13.13
N ASP A 51 -10.53 -6.55 13.53
CA ASP A 51 -10.91 -6.85 14.92
C ASP A 51 -10.89 -8.37 15.21
N GLU A 52 -11.27 -8.75 16.42
CA GLU A 52 -11.33 -10.14 16.87
C GLU A 52 -12.31 -11.02 16.10
N ASN A 53 -13.27 -10.41 15.40
CA ASN A 53 -14.24 -11.10 14.55
C ASN A 53 -13.83 -11.11 13.07
N GLY A 54 -12.68 -10.53 12.76
CA GLY A 54 -12.17 -10.42 11.40
C GLY A 54 -12.76 -9.28 10.57
N TYR A 55 -13.53 -8.37 11.18
CA TYR A 55 -14.04 -7.18 10.50
C TYR A 55 -12.99 -6.07 10.44
N PRO A 56 -12.98 -5.24 9.37
CA PRO A 56 -12.11 -4.07 9.30
C PRO A 56 -12.26 -3.16 10.52
N THR A 57 -11.13 -2.77 11.12
CA THR A 57 -11.12 -1.86 12.28
C THR A 57 -10.20 -0.66 12.05
N TYR A 58 -10.57 0.48 12.62
CA TYR A 58 -9.79 1.73 12.60
C TYR A 58 -8.92 1.91 13.86
N ARG A 59 -9.08 1.03 14.87
CA ARG A 59 -8.44 1.17 16.19
C ARG A 59 -6.92 1.17 16.08
N LYS A 60 -6.33 2.29 16.47
CA LYS A 60 -4.87 2.49 16.38
C LYS A 60 -4.08 1.48 17.23
N GLU A 61 -4.65 0.97 18.34
CA GLU A 61 -3.99 -0.03 19.19
C GLU A 61 -3.78 -1.35 18.44
N VAL A 62 -4.70 -1.71 17.53
CA VAL A 62 -4.56 -2.91 16.69
C VAL A 62 -3.44 -2.71 15.66
N TYR A 63 -3.40 -1.53 15.02
CA TYR A 63 -2.29 -1.17 14.12
C TYR A 63 -0.94 -1.15 14.86
N ALA A 64 -0.89 -0.62 16.09
CA ALA A 64 0.34 -0.57 16.88
C ALA A 64 0.94 -1.96 17.10
N ARG A 65 0.12 -2.97 17.42
CA ARG A 65 0.56 -4.37 17.58
C ARG A 65 1.11 -4.96 16.28
N ILE A 66 0.49 -4.68 15.14
CA ILE A 66 0.99 -5.12 13.82
C ILE A 66 2.36 -4.47 13.54
N ILE A 67 2.45 -3.15 13.71
CA ILE A 67 3.66 -2.37 13.47
C ILE A 67 4.81 -2.85 14.37
N GLU A 68 4.54 -3.07 15.66
CA GLU A 68 5.51 -3.59 16.62
C GLU A 68 6.06 -4.96 16.16
N GLY A 69 5.18 -5.89 15.81
CA GLY A 69 5.58 -7.22 15.35
C GLY A 69 6.47 -7.17 14.12
N ILE A 70 6.16 -6.31 13.14
CA ILE A 70 6.96 -6.15 11.94
C ILE A 70 8.30 -5.48 12.25
N ARG A 71 8.30 -4.38 12.99
CA ARG A 71 9.52 -3.61 13.31
C ARG A 71 10.50 -4.32 14.22
N ASN A 72 10.04 -5.27 15.02
CA ASN A 72 10.92 -6.14 15.80
C ASN A 72 11.80 -7.04 14.91
N VAL A 73 11.37 -7.34 13.68
CA VAL A 73 12.13 -8.14 12.71
C VAL A 73 12.95 -7.25 11.78
N ASP A 74 12.33 -6.23 11.21
CA ASP A 74 13.00 -5.24 10.37
C ASP A 74 12.51 -3.83 10.70
N SER A 75 13.38 -3.09 11.37
CA SER A 75 13.08 -1.73 11.79
C SER A 75 13.05 -0.74 10.61
N GLU A 76 13.65 -1.04 9.48
CA GLU A 76 13.75 -0.14 8.33
C GLU A 76 12.58 -0.27 7.35
N ILE A 77 11.77 -1.34 7.44
CA ILE A 77 10.63 -1.52 6.55
C ILE A 77 9.67 -0.32 6.61
N ILE A 78 9.19 0.12 5.45
CA ILE A 78 8.29 1.26 5.36
C ILE A 78 6.87 0.80 5.69
N ILE A 79 6.28 1.42 6.71
CA ILE A 79 4.92 1.13 7.16
C ILE A 79 3.97 2.16 6.56
N VAL A 80 3.03 1.68 5.74
CA VAL A 80 1.89 2.44 5.21
C VAL A 80 0.63 1.95 5.91
N VAL A 81 -0.13 2.82 6.54
CA VAL A 81 -1.41 2.47 7.19
C VAL A 81 -2.58 2.93 6.34
N SER A 82 -3.66 2.14 6.33
CA SER A 82 -4.85 2.48 5.58
C SER A 82 -5.69 3.54 6.29
N THR A 83 -6.14 4.55 5.52
CA THR A 83 -7.22 5.48 5.91
C THR A 83 -8.45 5.30 5.02
N SER A 84 -8.72 4.09 4.52
CA SER A 84 -9.81 3.79 3.58
C SER A 84 -11.19 4.16 4.11
N GLY A 85 -12.01 4.78 3.25
CA GLY A 85 -13.41 5.13 3.54
C GLY A 85 -14.43 4.11 3.08
N ARG A 86 -14.03 2.90 2.67
CA ARG A 86 -14.96 1.89 2.12
C ARG A 86 -16.04 1.47 3.12
N ASN A 87 -15.65 1.18 4.36
CA ASN A 87 -16.56 0.71 5.41
C ASN A 87 -16.63 1.67 6.60
N ILE A 88 -15.79 2.69 6.64
CA ILE A 88 -15.63 3.62 7.75
C ILE A 88 -15.58 5.04 7.18
N PRO A 89 -16.74 5.74 7.10
CA PRO A 89 -16.81 7.05 6.45
C PRO A 89 -16.40 8.23 7.36
N GLU A 90 -16.36 8.04 8.70
CA GLU A 90 -16.13 9.11 9.66
C GLU A 90 -14.66 9.52 9.72
N TYR A 91 -14.38 10.82 9.70
CA TYR A 91 -13.03 11.38 9.74
C TYR A 91 -12.24 10.95 10.98
N GLU A 92 -12.86 11.03 12.15
CA GLU A 92 -12.25 10.72 13.44
C GLU A 92 -11.72 9.28 13.47
N LYS A 93 -12.49 8.35 12.92
CA LYS A 93 -12.12 6.95 12.81
C LYS A 93 -11.01 6.72 11.79
N ARG A 94 -11.14 7.32 10.59
CA ARG A 94 -10.13 7.18 9.52
C ARG A 94 -8.79 7.78 9.90
N SER A 95 -8.79 8.88 10.65
CA SER A 95 -7.58 9.59 11.08
C SER A 95 -6.97 9.07 12.39
N GLU A 96 -7.64 8.16 13.10
CA GLU A 96 -7.19 7.69 14.42
C GLU A 96 -5.79 7.06 14.38
N VAL A 97 -5.51 6.24 13.37
CA VAL A 97 -4.21 5.58 13.17
C VAL A 97 -3.08 6.58 12.92
N LEU A 98 -3.37 7.77 12.39
CA LEU A 98 -2.39 8.84 12.20
C LEU A 98 -1.94 9.48 13.54
N GLY A 99 -2.62 9.16 14.64
CA GLY A 99 -2.26 9.57 15.99
C GLY A 99 -1.21 8.70 16.66
N LEU A 100 -0.72 7.63 16.04
CA LEU A 100 0.35 6.81 16.57
C LEU A 100 1.67 7.58 16.63
N GLU A 101 2.48 7.34 17.68
CA GLU A 101 3.72 8.07 17.98
C GLU A 101 4.89 7.13 18.26
N GLY A 102 6.10 7.67 18.33
CA GLY A 102 7.32 6.92 18.62
C GLY A 102 7.54 5.80 17.60
N ASP A 103 7.86 4.62 18.09
CA ASP A 103 8.14 3.44 17.26
C ASP A 103 6.90 2.89 16.55
N TYR A 104 5.70 3.29 16.98
CA TYR A 104 4.45 2.89 16.35
C TYR A 104 4.00 3.85 15.24
N ARG A 105 4.64 5.05 15.11
CA ARG A 105 4.26 6.02 14.08
C ARG A 105 4.46 5.44 12.69
N PRO A 106 3.42 5.41 11.83
CA PRO A 106 3.58 4.98 10.44
C PRO A 106 4.48 5.96 9.67
N ASP A 107 5.17 5.45 8.67
CA ASP A 107 5.97 6.27 7.76
C ASP A 107 5.08 6.98 6.75
N MET A 108 4.02 6.29 6.32
CA MET A 108 3.09 6.73 5.28
C MET A 108 1.65 6.32 5.63
N ALA A 109 0.70 6.97 4.98
CA ALA A 109 -0.70 6.56 5.05
C ALA A 109 -1.39 6.71 3.70
N SER A 110 -2.33 5.81 3.38
CA SER A 110 -3.03 5.84 2.10
C SER A 110 -4.01 7.02 2.01
N LEU A 111 -4.08 7.60 0.83
CA LEU A 111 -4.97 8.70 0.51
C LEU A 111 -5.59 8.47 -0.87
N THR A 112 -6.79 7.90 -0.88
CA THR A 112 -7.54 7.66 -2.12
C THR A 112 -8.10 8.97 -2.65
N LEU A 113 -7.73 9.36 -3.86
CA LEU A 113 -7.91 10.71 -4.40
C LEU A 113 -9.26 10.98 -5.06
N SER A 114 -10.23 10.09 -4.90
CA SER A 114 -11.64 10.29 -5.31
C SER A 114 -12.54 9.25 -4.68
N SER A 115 -13.85 9.49 -4.71
CA SER A 115 -14.83 8.42 -4.53
C SER A 115 -14.86 7.53 -5.76
N LEU A 116 -15.03 6.22 -5.55
CA LEU A 116 -15.08 5.24 -6.64
C LEU A 116 -15.98 4.06 -6.29
N ASN A 117 -16.47 3.39 -7.34
CA ASN A 117 -17.24 2.17 -7.21
C ASN A 117 -16.34 0.94 -7.38
N PHE A 118 -16.41 0.03 -6.41
CA PHE A 118 -15.98 -1.35 -6.56
C PHE A 118 -17.15 -2.22 -7.02
N ALA A 119 -16.90 -3.48 -7.33
CA ALA A 119 -17.94 -4.37 -7.87
C ALA A 119 -19.18 -4.54 -6.96
N LYS A 120 -19.00 -4.46 -5.63
CA LYS A 120 -20.09 -4.66 -4.66
C LYS A 120 -20.40 -3.43 -3.81
N THR A 121 -19.46 -2.51 -3.65
CA THR A 121 -19.57 -1.37 -2.73
C THR A 121 -18.93 -0.12 -3.31
N ALA A 122 -19.35 1.05 -2.86
CA ALA A 122 -18.64 2.30 -3.12
C ALA A 122 -17.63 2.58 -2.01
N SER A 123 -16.56 3.30 -2.35
CA SER A 123 -15.68 3.97 -1.39
C SER A 123 -15.89 5.47 -1.53
N THR A 124 -16.33 6.12 -0.46
CA THR A 124 -16.65 7.55 -0.48
C THR A 124 -15.49 8.36 0.07
N ASN A 125 -14.96 9.26 -0.76
CA ASN A 125 -13.88 10.17 -0.43
C ASN A 125 -14.25 11.56 -0.96
N SER A 126 -14.94 12.36 -0.14
CA SER A 126 -15.25 13.73 -0.52
C SER A 126 -13.98 14.59 -0.57
N PRO A 127 -13.95 15.66 -1.37
CA PRO A 127 -12.81 16.60 -1.38
C PRO A 127 -12.42 17.10 0.03
N ALA A 128 -13.39 17.45 0.85
CA ALA A 128 -13.14 17.87 2.23
C ALA A 128 -12.47 16.79 3.07
N MET A 129 -12.93 15.53 2.95
CA MET A 129 -12.32 14.39 3.64
C MET A 129 -10.87 14.17 3.20
N ILE A 130 -10.61 14.18 1.89
CA ILE A 130 -9.25 13.98 1.35
C ILE A 130 -8.32 15.09 1.85
N GLU A 131 -8.77 16.35 1.82
CA GLU A 131 -8.00 17.49 2.30
C GLU A 131 -7.69 17.40 3.80
N SER A 132 -8.68 17.05 4.63
CA SER A 132 -8.51 16.92 6.08
C SER A 132 -7.54 15.79 6.44
N LEU A 133 -7.62 14.64 5.74
CA LEU A 133 -6.66 13.54 5.92
C LEU A 133 -5.26 13.94 5.49
N ALA A 134 -5.11 14.63 4.34
CA ALA A 134 -3.82 15.12 3.88
C ALA A 134 -3.20 16.11 4.87
N GLU A 135 -3.96 17.07 5.39
CA GLU A 135 -3.51 18.00 6.44
C GLU A 135 -3.03 17.26 7.68
N ARG A 136 -3.82 16.30 8.15
CA ARG A 136 -3.45 15.50 9.32
C ARG A 136 -2.18 14.70 9.10
N MET A 137 -1.99 14.10 7.92
CA MET A 137 -0.74 13.41 7.57
C MET A 137 0.45 14.37 7.62
N LEU A 138 0.33 15.56 7.00
CA LEU A 138 1.41 16.56 6.97
C LEU A 138 1.76 17.07 8.37
N GLU A 139 0.77 17.39 9.21
CA GLU A 139 0.96 17.79 10.62
C GLU A 139 1.73 16.74 11.42
N ARG A 140 1.52 15.46 11.13
CA ARG A 140 2.16 14.34 11.82
C ARG A 140 3.47 13.89 11.19
N GLY A 141 3.91 14.53 10.10
CA GLY A 141 5.11 14.13 9.35
C GLY A 141 4.97 12.72 8.72
N ILE A 142 3.76 12.35 8.33
CA ILE A 142 3.43 11.10 7.65
C ILE A 142 3.29 11.41 6.15
N LEU A 143 4.02 10.68 5.29
CA LEU A 143 3.97 10.91 3.84
C LEU A 143 2.68 10.30 3.27
N PRO A 144 1.88 11.04 2.45
CA PRO A 144 0.74 10.46 1.78
C PRO A 144 1.16 9.41 0.74
N GLU A 145 0.52 8.23 0.76
CA GLU A 145 0.47 7.30 -0.35
C GLU A 145 -0.72 7.69 -1.22
N PHE A 146 -0.49 8.37 -2.35
CA PHE A 146 -1.55 8.75 -3.27
C PHE A 146 -2.06 7.53 -4.04
N GLU A 147 -3.24 7.03 -3.67
CA GLU A 147 -3.89 5.95 -4.39
C GLU A 147 -4.67 6.52 -5.58
N VAL A 148 -4.27 6.10 -6.78
CA VAL A 148 -4.89 6.52 -8.03
C VAL A 148 -5.38 5.32 -8.83
N PHE A 149 -6.61 5.41 -9.31
CA PHE A 149 -7.28 4.39 -10.09
C PHE A 149 -7.58 4.85 -11.54
N ASP A 150 -7.44 6.14 -11.81
CA ASP A 150 -7.63 6.74 -13.14
C ASP A 150 -6.97 8.13 -13.26
N LEU A 151 -7.07 8.72 -14.47
CA LEU A 151 -6.48 10.03 -14.78
C LEU A 151 -7.10 11.19 -13.98
N GLY A 152 -8.39 11.11 -13.66
CA GLY A 152 -9.05 12.15 -12.86
C GLY A 152 -8.44 12.26 -11.46
N MET A 153 -8.03 11.14 -10.88
CA MET A 153 -7.34 11.12 -9.58
C MET A 153 -5.94 11.71 -9.66
N VAL A 154 -5.21 11.52 -10.77
CA VAL A 154 -3.92 12.19 -10.99
C VAL A 154 -4.09 13.71 -11.07
N ASN A 155 -5.10 14.17 -11.81
CA ASN A 155 -5.42 15.60 -11.85
C ASN A 155 -5.78 16.15 -10.47
N TYR A 156 -6.52 15.38 -9.66
CA TYR A 156 -6.81 15.78 -8.28
C TYR A 156 -5.54 15.82 -7.41
N ALA A 157 -4.56 14.92 -7.64
CA ALA A 157 -3.27 14.99 -6.98
C ALA A 157 -2.56 16.32 -7.25
N HIS A 158 -2.51 16.78 -8.50
CA HIS A 158 -1.94 18.09 -8.84
C HIS A 158 -2.64 19.24 -8.09
N TYR A 159 -3.97 19.23 -8.07
CA TYR A 159 -4.74 20.22 -7.32
C TYR A 159 -4.40 20.19 -5.83
N LEU A 160 -4.40 19.02 -5.20
CA LEU A 160 -4.14 18.85 -3.77
C LEU A 160 -2.70 19.25 -3.41
N ILE A 161 -1.72 18.83 -4.19
CA ILE A 161 -0.30 19.17 -4.01
C ILE A 161 -0.11 20.69 -4.03
N ASN A 162 -0.70 21.37 -5.01
CA ASN A 162 -0.62 22.83 -5.11
C ASN A 162 -1.36 23.52 -3.96
N LYS A 163 -2.59 23.07 -3.65
CA LYS A 163 -3.43 23.67 -2.60
C LYS A 163 -2.82 23.53 -1.19
N LYS A 164 -2.21 22.37 -0.88
CA LYS A 164 -1.62 22.06 0.43
C LYS A 164 -0.11 22.26 0.48
N ASN A 165 0.51 22.76 -0.60
CA ASN A 165 1.95 22.97 -0.73
C ASN A 165 2.77 21.71 -0.35
N ILE A 166 2.29 20.53 -0.76
CA ILE A 166 2.98 19.26 -0.51
C ILE A 166 4.28 19.24 -1.31
N ARG A 167 5.37 18.84 -0.69
CA ARG A 167 6.70 18.82 -1.32
C ARG A 167 7.08 17.43 -1.80
N PRO A 168 7.83 17.29 -2.92
CA PRO A 168 8.33 16.01 -3.37
C PRO A 168 9.40 15.44 -2.41
N PRO A 169 9.57 14.11 -2.38
CA PRO A 169 9.02 13.14 -3.32
C PRO A 169 7.53 12.84 -3.08
N TYR A 170 6.82 12.50 -4.14
CA TYR A 170 5.45 12.02 -4.08
C TYR A 170 5.45 10.50 -4.33
N TYR A 171 4.69 9.75 -3.54
CA TYR A 171 4.52 8.32 -3.79
C TYR A 171 3.11 8.04 -4.30
N PHE A 172 3.04 7.43 -5.48
CA PHE A 172 1.79 7.02 -6.12
C PHE A 172 1.65 5.51 -6.13
N ASN A 173 0.50 5.04 -5.70
CA ASN A 173 0.07 3.66 -5.82
C ASN A 173 -0.99 3.59 -6.91
N ILE A 174 -0.60 3.12 -8.12
CA ILE A 174 -1.48 3.03 -9.30
C ILE A 174 -2.17 1.67 -9.28
N LEU A 175 -3.48 1.66 -9.08
CA LEU A 175 -4.30 0.47 -8.94
C LEU A 175 -5.18 0.26 -10.18
N LEU A 176 -4.88 -0.79 -10.95
CA LEU A 176 -5.52 -1.09 -12.23
C LEU A 176 -6.50 -2.27 -12.13
N GLY A 177 -7.48 -2.31 -13.03
CA GLY A 177 -8.37 -3.45 -13.18
C GLY A 177 -9.61 -3.45 -12.30
N ASN A 178 -9.86 -2.38 -11.53
CA ASN A 178 -11.16 -2.22 -10.89
C ASN A 178 -12.27 -1.96 -11.92
N VAL A 179 -13.49 -2.42 -11.65
CA VAL A 179 -14.61 -2.45 -12.60
C VAL A 179 -14.95 -1.08 -13.21
N ALA A 180 -14.78 0.01 -12.46
CA ALA A 180 -15.18 1.35 -12.85
C ALA A 180 -14.02 2.33 -13.07
N THR A 181 -12.78 1.84 -13.27
CA THR A 181 -11.58 2.68 -13.37
C THR A 181 -10.64 2.19 -14.48
N ALA A 182 -9.40 2.68 -14.51
CA ALA A 182 -8.41 2.28 -15.51
C ALA A 182 -8.10 0.78 -15.43
N GLN A 183 -7.97 0.14 -16.58
CA GLN A 183 -7.72 -1.28 -16.71
C GLN A 183 -6.21 -1.57 -16.84
N ALA A 184 -5.80 -2.81 -16.55
CA ALA A 184 -4.41 -3.25 -16.67
C ALA A 184 -3.99 -3.36 -18.15
N LYS A 185 -3.96 -2.23 -18.84
CA LYS A 185 -3.56 -2.06 -20.24
C LYS A 185 -2.39 -1.08 -20.31
N LEU A 186 -1.42 -1.36 -21.18
CA LEU A 186 -0.24 -0.52 -21.35
C LEU A 186 -0.61 0.94 -21.63
N LEU A 187 -1.62 1.19 -22.47
CA LEU A 187 -2.07 2.56 -22.78
C LEU A 187 -2.60 3.29 -21.55
N HIS A 188 -3.43 2.62 -20.71
CA HIS A 188 -3.97 3.25 -19.49
C HIS A 188 -2.86 3.58 -18.51
N LEU A 189 -1.93 2.64 -18.28
CA LEU A 189 -0.78 2.88 -17.40
C LEU A 189 0.11 3.99 -17.97
N GLY A 190 0.41 3.97 -19.27
CA GLY A 190 1.24 4.97 -19.92
C GLY A 190 0.68 6.38 -19.77
N LEU A 191 -0.64 6.56 -19.98
CA LEU A 191 -1.31 7.84 -19.77
C LEU A 191 -1.25 8.31 -18.32
N ILE A 192 -1.51 7.43 -17.36
CA ILE A 192 -1.42 7.77 -15.94
C ILE A 192 0.00 8.20 -15.59
N MET A 193 1.01 7.43 -16.01
CA MET A 193 2.41 7.73 -15.69
C MET A 193 2.90 9.02 -16.34
N SER A 194 2.43 9.36 -17.56
CA SER A 194 2.82 10.60 -18.26
C SER A 194 2.32 11.87 -17.57
N GLU A 195 1.23 11.76 -16.81
CA GLU A 195 0.60 12.87 -16.10
C GLU A 195 1.03 12.97 -14.62
N LEU A 196 1.87 12.07 -14.13
CA LEU A 196 2.34 12.16 -12.73
C LEU A 196 3.18 13.43 -12.50
N PRO A 197 3.03 14.10 -11.33
CA PRO A 197 3.85 15.26 -10.99
C PRO A 197 5.35 14.94 -11.01
N THR A 198 6.17 15.91 -11.41
CA THR A 198 7.63 15.77 -11.36
C THR A 198 8.11 15.45 -9.94
N GLY A 199 8.98 14.46 -9.79
CA GLY A 199 9.45 13.98 -8.50
C GLY A 199 8.59 12.86 -7.91
N SER A 200 7.71 12.27 -8.71
CA SER A 200 6.92 11.11 -8.34
C SER A 200 7.74 9.82 -8.40
N ILE A 201 7.42 8.94 -7.47
CA ILE A 201 7.82 7.52 -7.40
C ILE A 201 6.51 6.74 -7.46
N CYS A 202 6.40 5.74 -8.32
CA CYS A 202 5.15 5.01 -8.47
C CYS A 202 5.32 3.49 -8.39
N SER A 203 4.39 2.85 -7.68
CA SER A 203 4.16 1.40 -7.71
C SER A 203 2.88 1.08 -8.47
N VAL A 204 2.86 -0.06 -9.15
CA VAL A 204 1.71 -0.52 -9.95
C VAL A 204 1.15 -1.80 -9.34
N GLY A 205 -0.12 -1.75 -8.96
CA GLY A 205 -0.90 -2.88 -8.48
C GLY A 205 -2.08 -3.20 -9.40
N GLY A 206 -2.63 -4.39 -9.27
CA GLY A 206 -3.81 -4.80 -10.03
C GLY A 206 -4.80 -5.57 -9.18
N ILE A 207 -6.08 -5.30 -9.38
CA ILE A 207 -7.17 -5.91 -8.63
C ILE A 207 -7.65 -7.18 -9.34
N GLY A 208 -7.78 -8.27 -8.58
CA GLY A 208 -8.21 -9.57 -9.09
C GLY A 208 -7.28 -10.07 -10.19
N ASN A 209 -7.84 -10.58 -11.29
CA ASN A 209 -7.08 -11.14 -12.40
C ASN A 209 -6.12 -10.15 -13.08
N SER A 210 -6.27 -8.86 -12.81
CA SER A 210 -5.36 -7.84 -13.34
C SER A 210 -4.00 -7.80 -12.63
N GLN A 211 -3.84 -8.47 -11.46
CA GLN A 211 -2.63 -8.33 -10.64
C GLN A 211 -1.36 -8.78 -11.37
N VAL A 212 -1.39 -9.92 -12.05
CA VAL A 212 -0.20 -10.45 -12.76
C VAL A 212 0.25 -9.50 -13.87
N ILE A 213 -0.70 -9.02 -14.67
CA ILE A 213 -0.43 -8.09 -15.77
C ILE A 213 0.07 -6.76 -15.23
N ALA A 214 -0.60 -6.20 -14.22
CA ALA A 214 -0.21 -4.93 -13.59
C ALA A 214 1.20 -5.01 -12.97
N ASN A 215 1.51 -6.10 -12.25
CA ASN A 215 2.85 -6.31 -11.69
C ASN A 215 3.90 -6.46 -12.80
N SER A 216 3.62 -7.20 -13.87
CA SER A 216 4.55 -7.35 -15.01
C SER A 216 4.86 -6.00 -15.66
N LEU A 217 3.85 -5.15 -15.87
CA LEU A 217 4.02 -3.79 -16.35
C LEU A 217 4.82 -2.94 -15.35
N GLY A 218 4.48 -2.99 -14.06
CA GLY A 218 5.19 -2.25 -13.01
C GLY A 218 6.67 -2.64 -12.93
N ILE A 219 6.99 -3.94 -13.00
CA ILE A 219 8.37 -4.44 -13.02
C ILE A 219 9.12 -3.90 -14.25
N SER A 220 8.44 -3.72 -15.37
CA SER A 220 9.07 -3.29 -16.62
C SER A 220 9.30 -1.78 -16.70
N VAL A 221 8.36 -0.94 -16.22
CA VAL A 221 8.36 0.51 -16.52
C VAL A 221 8.18 1.45 -15.33
N ALA A 222 7.72 0.98 -14.17
CA ALA A 222 7.50 1.80 -12.97
C ALA A 222 8.65 1.70 -11.97
N ASP A 223 8.61 2.45 -10.86
CA ASP A 223 9.61 2.36 -9.79
C ASP A 223 9.35 1.15 -8.88
N GLY A 224 8.13 0.66 -8.80
CA GLY A 224 7.75 -0.45 -7.95
C GLY A 224 6.48 -1.18 -8.37
N VAL A 225 6.12 -2.16 -7.56
CA VAL A 225 4.86 -2.90 -7.66
C VAL A 225 4.17 -2.97 -6.31
N ARG A 226 2.82 -3.05 -6.33
CA ARG A 226 2.03 -3.49 -5.20
C ARG A 226 1.48 -4.88 -5.49
N THR A 227 1.58 -5.78 -4.51
CA THR A 227 1.08 -7.17 -4.59
C THR A 227 0.60 -7.63 -3.22
N GLY A 228 -0.26 -8.64 -3.18
CA GLY A 228 -0.75 -9.25 -1.93
C GLY A 228 -2.20 -9.71 -2.03
N LEU A 229 -2.64 -10.40 -0.97
CA LEU A 229 -3.98 -10.99 -0.89
C LEU A 229 -5.09 -9.94 -0.79
N GLU A 230 -4.79 -8.72 -0.38
CA GLU A 230 -5.74 -7.61 -0.41
C GLU A 230 -6.34 -7.40 -1.80
N ASP A 231 -5.50 -7.51 -2.83
CA ASP A 231 -5.87 -7.19 -4.21
C ASP A 231 -6.29 -8.42 -5.00
N ASN A 232 -5.73 -9.60 -4.69
CA ASN A 232 -6.06 -10.86 -5.37
C ASN A 232 -5.68 -12.06 -4.51
N ILE A 233 -6.61 -13.01 -4.35
CA ILE A 233 -6.41 -14.26 -3.59
C ILE A 233 -6.02 -15.45 -4.47
N TRP A 234 -5.96 -15.26 -5.80
CA TRP A 234 -5.75 -16.34 -6.76
C TRP A 234 -4.35 -16.29 -7.37
N MET A 235 -3.76 -17.47 -7.53
CA MET A 235 -2.45 -17.58 -8.20
C MET A 235 -2.58 -17.37 -9.72
N ASN A 236 -3.66 -17.85 -10.32
CA ASN A 236 -3.92 -17.87 -11.77
C ASN A 236 -5.28 -17.26 -12.11
N ASP A 237 -5.43 -16.85 -13.37
CA ASP A 237 -6.65 -16.22 -13.90
C ASP A 237 -7.85 -17.20 -13.97
N ASP A 238 -7.60 -18.50 -14.07
CA ASP A 238 -8.62 -19.53 -14.01
C ASP A 238 -9.23 -19.75 -12.61
N ARG A 239 -8.62 -19.10 -11.60
CA ARG A 239 -9.03 -19.18 -10.19
C ARG A 239 -9.08 -20.60 -9.63
N ALA A 240 -8.18 -21.47 -10.10
CA ALA A 240 -8.10 -22.85 -9.66
C ALA A 240 -7.22 -23.03 -8.41
N VAL A 241 -6.25 -22.13 -8.18
CA VAL A 241 -5.28 -22.24 -7.09
C VAL A 241 -5.27 -20.95 -6.27
N LEU A 242 -5.55 -21.08 -4.97
CA LEU A 242 -5.39 -19.97 -4.00
C LEU A 242 -3.91 -19.67 -3.77
N SER A 243 -3.58 -18.40 -3.62
CA SER A 243 -2.22 -17.94 -3.29
C SER A 243 -2.07 -17.62 -1.82
N THR A 244 -0.81 -17.59 -1.37
CA THR A 244 -0.38 -16.90 -0.16
C THR A 244 0.30 -15.56 -0.53
N ASN A 245 0.49 -14.67 0.43
CA ASN A 245 1.29 -13.46 0.22
C ASN A 245 2.72 -13.81 -0.21
N TYR A 246 3.30 -14.86 0.38
CA TYR A 246 4.62 -15.37 0.01
C TYR A 246 4.71 -15.73 -1.48
N ASP A 247 3.74 -16.50 -2.00
CA ASP A 247 3.72 -16.92 -3.41
C ASP A 247 3.63 -15.73 -4.37
N LEU A 248 2.81 -14.73 -4.00
CA LEU A 248 2.64 -13.52 -4.80
C LEU A 248 3.92 -12.67 -4.84
N VAL A 249 4.59 -12.50 -3.70
CA VAL A 249 5.88 -11.78 -3.62
C VAL A 249 6.98 -12.56 -4.34
N GLU A 250 7.07 -13.89 -4.13
CA GLU A 250 8.05 -14.74 -4.82
C GLU A 250 7.90 -14.63 -6.35
N ARG A 251 6.67 -14.63 -6.85
CA ARG A 251 6.41 -14.41 -8.29
C ARG A 251 6.97 -13.08 -8.78
N VAL A 252 6.74 -11.99 -8.04
CA VAL A 252 7.28 -10.67 -8.38
C VAL A 252 8.80 -10.70 -8.42
N THR A 253 9.43 -11.26 -7.40
CA THR A 253 10.90 -11.35 -7.28
C THR A 253 11.49 -12.17 -8.41
N ARG A 254 10.87 -13.29 -8.77
CA ARG A 254 11.28 -14.13 -9.90
C ARG A 254 11.19 -13.38 -11.24
N LEU A 255 10.09 -12.67 -11.49
CA LEU A 255 9.91 -11.86 -12.70
C LEU A 255 10.95 -10.72 -12.78
N ALA A 256 11.22 -10.06 -11.66
CA ALA A 256 12.26 -9.01 -11.60
C ALA A 256 13.65 -9.58 -11.91
N LYS A 257 13.97 -10.77 -11.41
CA LYS A 257 15.23 -11.47 -11.67
C LYS A 257 15.39 -11.81 -13.15
N GLU A 258 14.35 -12.31 -13.81
CA GLU A 258 14.37 -12.60 -15.27
C GLU A 258 14.66 -11.34 -16.10
N LEU A 259 14.22 -10.16 -15.62
CA LEU A 259 14.51 -8.87 -16.26
C LEU A 259 15.84 -8.25 -15.78
N ASN A 260 16.66 -8.96 -15.00
CA ASN A 260 17.89 -8.45 -14.38
C ASN A 260 17.65 -7.14 -13.59
N ARG A 261 16.47 -7.01 -12.97
CA ARG A 261 16.10 -5.86 -12.16
C ARG A 261 16.36 -6.14 -10.68
N PRO A 262 17.27 -5.39 -10.01
CA PRO A 262 17.50 -5.57 -8.58
C PRO A 262 16.27 -5.13 -7.76
N ILE A 263 16.11 -5.73 -6.59
CA ILE A 263 15.07 -5.34 -5.61
C ILE A 263 15.63 -4.26 -4.70
N ALA A 264 14.83 -3.26 -4.38
CA ALA A 264 15.20 -2.18 -3.47
C ALA A 264 15.12 -2.65 -2.01
N THR A 265 16.15 -2.35 -1.23
CA THR A 265 16.10 -2.56 0.23
C THR A 265 15.22 -1.51 0.92
N PRO A 266 14.73 -1.76 2.14
CA PRO A 266 13.99 -0.76 2.91
C PRO A 266 14.74 0.57 3.05
N GLU A 267 16.06 0.56 3.30
CA GLU A 267 16.88 1.76 3.44
C GLU A 267 16.96 2.54 2.11
N GLN A 268 17.07 1.85 0.98
CA GLN A 268 17.05 2.48 -0.33
C GLN A 268 15.70 3.19 -0.58
N VAL A 269 14.59 2.53 -0.25
CA VAL A 269 13.25 3.11 -0.40
C VAL A 269 13.07 4.29 0.54
N ARG A 270 13.53 4.22 1.81
CA ARG A 270 13.55 5.36 2.73
C ARG A 270 14.30 6.55 2.16
N SER A 271 15.48 6.29 1.58
CA SER A 271 16.27 7.35 0.92
C SER A 271 15.54 7.97 -0.27
N MET A 272 14.91 7.15 -1.12
CA MET A 272 14.12 7.62 -2.27
C MET A 272 12.95 8.51 -1.84
N LEU A 273 12.27 8.14 -0.75
CA LEU A 273 11.10 8.83 -0.20
C LEU A 273 11.47 9.92 0.82
N LYS A 274 12.76 10.13 1.11
CA LYS A 274 13.27 11.07 2.12
C LYS A 274 12.62 10.86 3.50
N LEU A 275 12.32 9.62 3.84
CA LEU A 275 11.77 9.26 5.13
C LEU A 275 12.87 9.25 6.19
N SER A 276 12.69 10.02 7.26
CA SER A 276 13.63 10.05 8.37
C SER A 276 13.61 8.72 9.14
N ILE A 277 14.79 8.27 9.53
CA ILE A 277 14.93 7.19 10.52
C ILE A 277 14.60 7.81 11.88
N CYS A 278 13.34 7.71 12.31
CA CYS A 278 12.95 8.16 13.64
C CYS A 278 13.00 6.98 14.59
N ARG A 279 14.21 6.59 15.08
CA ARG A 279 14.33 5.48 16.02
C ARG A 279 15.41 5.69 17.04
N GLN A 280 14.98 5.72 18.28
CA GLN A 280 15.84 5.24 19.36
C GLN A 280 15.87 3.70 19.20
N LYS A 281 17.07 3.12 19.03
CA LYS A 281 17.25 1.66 19.11
C LYS A 281 16.61 1.21 20.43
N LEU A 282 15.58 0.39 20.37
CA LEU A 282 15.12 -0.36 21.53
C LEU A 282 16.36 -1.07 22.09
N HIS A 283 16.81 -0.62 23.25
CA HIS A 283 17.86 -1.31 23.97
C HIS A 283 17.32 -2.72 24.28
N CYS A 284 17.96 -3.73 23.71
CA CYS A 284 17.83 -5.09 24.17
C CYS A 284 18.08 -5.08 25.69
N LEU A 285 17.02 -5.15 26.46
CA LEU A 285 17.10 -5.60 27.82
C LEU A 285 17.41 -7.09 27.78
N LYS A 286 18.61 -7.41 28.23
CA LYS A 286 19.11 -8.76 28.44
C LYS A 286 18.23 -9.49 29.46
#